data_4ecdf8c8b962204342f65e643c2e73c3
#
_entry.id   4ecdf8c8b962204342f65e643c2e73c3
#
_cell.length_a   1.000
_cell.length_b   1.000
_cell.length_c   1.000
_cell.angle_alpha   90.00
_cell.angle_beta   90.00
_cell.angle_gamma   90.00
#
_symmetry.space_group_name_H-M   'P 1'
#
loop_
_entity.id
_entity.type
_entity.pdbx_description
1 polymer ?
#
loop_
_entity_poly.entity_id
_entity_poly.type
_entity_poly.pdbx_seq_one_letter_code
_entity_poly.pdbx_strand_id
1 'polypeptide(L)'
;TQNNSILLDGTIPIEIVTLELFPELAPNHVSEIKSLINGGYYNGIIFHRVMDLGDGFVAQTGDLVAAGYSITGNIKAEFSSYSFLRGTLGMARASDPDSATTQFFITLNDIPRLDNQYTVFGKVINGMEFIDLITKGSPAASPDKIISISMMVFEQSGTLNHSKLDDVIIATGSNATLRGLGGSDLYLISNLQEEDSSISIIDDGGIIQIPDNTYIDNVIFTSDAIRFTFSENREVTINNADKYIYNLGGNVTSGDNGTDLTFLEMSEIFEINDVLSLDGPEIGVADL
;
A
#
# COMPACT_ATOMS: atom_id res chain seq x y z
N THR A 1 -2.56 -3.48 4.39
CA THR A 1 -3.58 -3.74 3.37
C THR A 1 -3.84 -2.45 2.62
N GLN A 2 -3.92 -2.52 1.35
CA GLN A 2 -4.31 -1.39 0.53
C GLN A 2 -5.77 -1.55 0.16
N ASN A 3 -6.54 -0.54 0.48
CA ASN A 3 -7.83 -0.33 -0.14
C ASN A 3 -7.63 0.79 -1.15
N ASN A 4 -7.26 0.41 -2.38
CA ASN A 4 -7.01 1.35 -3.45
C ASN A 4 -8.18 1.35 -4.40
N SER A 5 -8.86 2.46 -4.49
CA SER A 5 -9.68 2.75 -5.63
C SER A 5 -8.90 3.64 -6.60
N ILE A 6 -8.13 3.03 -7.50
CA ILE A 6 -7.62 3.75 -8.65
C ILE A 6 -8.73 3.72 -9.69
N LEU A 7 -9.50 4.79 -9.79
CA LEU A 7 -10.24 5.06 -11.01
C LEU A 7 -9.34 5.93 -11.87
N LEU A 8 -8.99 5.43 -13.04
CA LEU A 8 -8.25 6.15 -14.07
C LEU A 8 -8.98 7.40 -14.59
N ASP A 9 -10.16 7.72 -14.02
CA ASP A 9 -10.97 8.90 -14.33
C ASP A 9 -10.83 10.05 -13.29
N GLY A 10 -9.91 9.93 -12.34
CA GLY A 10 -9.59 11.01 -11.38
C GLY A 10 -10.66 11.25 -10.30
N THR A 11 -11.56 10.34 -10.02
CA THR A 11 -12.72 10.59 -9.15
C THR A 11 -12.70 9.95 -7.77
N ILE A 12 -11.69 9.15 -7.41
CA ILE A 12 -11.60 8.55 -6.06
C ILE A 12 -10.20 8.67 -5.46
N PRO A 13 -10.08 9.17 -4.22
CA PRO A 13 -8.81 9.22 -3.51
C PRO A 13 -8.30 7.80 -3.22
N ILE A 14 -6.98 7.62 -3.33
CA ILE A 14 -6.34 6.35 -3.00
C ILE A 14 -6.23 6.21 -1.49
N GLU A 15 -6.94 5.25 -0.92
CA GLU A 15 -6.92 4.93 0.50
C GLU A 15 -5.91 3.82 0.76
N ILE A 16 -4.77 4.17 1.38
CA ILE A 16 -3.71 3.21 1.66
C ILE A 16 -3.73 2.81 3.11
N VAL A 17 -3.81 1.50 3.34
CA VAL A 17 -3.64 0.90 4.66
C VAL A 17 -2.37 0.08 4.67
N THR A 18 -1.45 0.41 5.57
CA THR A 18 -0.19 -0.31 5.73
C THR A 18 -0.27 -1.27 6.91
N LEU A 19 0.10 -2.52 6.65
CA LEU A 19 0.11 -3.60 7.64
C LEU A 19 1.54 -4.03 7.96
N GLU A 20 1.83 -4.23 9.25
CA GLU A 20 3.01 -4.93 9.72
C GLU A 20 2.63 -6.38 10.04
N LEU A 21 3.38 -7.36 9.53
CA LEU A 21 3.18 -8.77 9.81
C LEU A 21 4.16 -9.25 10.89
N PHE A 22 3.72 -10.19 11.73
CA PHE A 22 4.47 -10.72 12.87
C PHE A 22 4.88 -12.19 12.66
N PRO A 23 5.89 -12.47 11.80
CA PRO A 23 6.33 -13.84 11.54
C PRO A 23 6.88 -14.54 12.79
N GLU A 24 7.35 -13.79 13.78
CA GLU A 24 7.82 -14.31 15.07
C GLU A 24 6.69 -14.81 15.97
N LEU A 25 5.46 -14.30 15.80
CA LEU A 25 4.27 -14.74 16.57
C LEU A 25 3.48 -15.83 15.84
N ALA A 26 3.40 -15.74 14.51
CA ALA A 26 2.56 -16.62 13.69
C ALA A 26 3.22 -16.99 12.35
N PRO A 27 4.34 -17.74 12.36
CA PRO A 27 5.13 -18.02 11.16
C PRO A 27 4.33 -18.72 10.06
N ASN A 28 3.46 -19.66 10.38
CA ASN A 28 2.68 -20.39 9.37
C ASN A 28 1.56 -19.51 8.77
N HIS A 29 0.86 -18.76 9.61
CA HIS A 29 -0.17 -17.83 9.12
C HIS A 29 0.44 -16.71 8.26
N VAL A 30 1.55 -16.11 8.69
CA VAL A 30 2.25 -15.09 7.90
C VAL A 30 2.76 -15.64 6.58
N SER A 31 3.29 -16.87 6.56
CA SER A 31 3.74 -17.53 5.32
C SER A 31 2.59 -17.71 4.34
N GLU A 32 1.43 -18.18 4.80
CA GLU A 32 0.24 -18.36 3.97
C GLU A 32 -0.30 -17.03 3.44
N ILE A 33 -0.46 -16.03 4.32
CA ILE A 33 -0.91 -14.68 3.93
C ILE A 33 0.00 -14.08 2.85
N LYS A 34 1.33 -14.18 3.02
CA LYS A 34 2.30 -13.72 2.00
C LYS A 34 2.14 -14.46 0.68
N SER A 35 1.94 -15.79 0.72
CA SER A 35 1.70 -16.59 -0.49
C SER A 35 0.44 -16.14 -1.24
N LEU A 36 -0.65 -15.89 -0.51
CA LEU A 36 -1.92 -15.41 -1.08
C LEU A 36 -1.82 -13.99 -1.64
N ILE A 37 -1.07 -13.10 -0.96
CA ILE A 37 -0.79 -11.75 -1.45
C ILE A 37 0.00 -11.82 -2.77
N ASN A 38 1.11 -12.56 -2.79
CA ASN A 38 1.95 -12.71 -3.98
C ASN A 38 1.23 -13.36 -5.16
N GLY A 39 0.23 -14.19 -4.87
CA GLY A 39 -0.66 -14.78 -5.88
C GLY A 39 -1.81 -13.87 -6.33
N GLY A 40 -1.93 -12.66 -5.77
CA GLY A 40 -3.00 -11.71 -6.09
C GLY A 40 -4.40 -12.14 -5.59
N TYR A 41 -4.49 -13.17 -4.74
CA TYR A 41 -5.78 -13.77 -4.34
C TYR A 41 -6.68 -12.83 -3.54
N TYR A 42 -6.13 -11.81 -2.86
CA TYR A 42 -6.93 -10.85 -2.11
C TYR A 42 -7.42 -9.66 -2.94
N ASN A 43 -6.95 -9.49 -4.17
CA ASN A 43 -7.38 -8.39 -5.03
C ASN A 43 -8.87 -8.53 -5.38
N GLY A 44 -9.63 -7.47 -5.20
CA GLY A 44 -11.08 -7.45 -5.40
C GLY A 44 -11.92 -8.10 -4.30
N ILE A 45 -11.31 -8.67 -3.26
CA ILE A 45 -12.05 -9.36 -2.17
C ILE A 45 -12.73 -8.34 -1.25
N ILE A 46 -14.00 -8.58 -0.97
CA ILE A 46 -14.84 -7.71 -0.15
C ILE A 46 -14.60 -7.89 1.36
N PHE A 47 -14.89 -6.86 2.13
CA PHE A 47 -15.13 -6.97 3.56
C PHE A 47 -16.56 -7.49 3.78
N HIS A 48 -16.69 -8.81 3.83
CA HIS A 48 -17.99 -9.48 3.88
C HIS A 48 -18.68 -9.40 5.25
N ARG A 49 -17.95 -8.99 6.30
CA ARG A 49 -18.48 -8.89 7.66
C ARG A 49 -17.80 -7.76 8.43
N VAL A 50 -18.55 -6.69 8.70
CA VAL A 50 -18.11 -5.57 9.55
C VAL A 50 -19.17 -5.37 10.63
N MET A 51 -18.91 -5.87 11.83
CA MET A 51 -19.92 -5.92 12.87
C MET A 51 -19.38 -5.70 14.28
N ASP A 52 -20.28 -5.23 15.14
CA ASP A 52 -20.04 -5.17 16.57
C ASP A 52 -20.12 -6.58 17.19
N LEU A 53 -19.11 -6.92 17.95
CA LEU A 53 -19.05 -8.18 18.72
C LEU A 53 -19.59 -8.00 20.16
N GLY A 54 -20.06 -6.81 20.52
CA GLY A 54 -20.61 -6.46 21.82
C GLY A 54 -19.64 -5.66 22.71
N ASP A 55 -18.36 -5.73 22.43
CA ASP A 55 -17.26 -4.98 23.07
C ASP A 55 -16.38 -4.23 22.07
N GLY A 56 -16.73 -4.28 20.78
CA GLY A 56 -16.06 -3.56 19.72
C GLY A 56 -16.29 -4.17 18.34
N PHE A 57 -15.96 -3.40 17.31
CA PHE A 57 -16.13 -3.79 15.93
C PHE A 57 -14.93 -4.53 15.37
N VAL A 58 -15.20 -5.45 14.44
CA VAL A 58 -14.20 -6.07 13.57
C VAL A 58 -14.58 -5.91 12.12
N ALA A 59 -13.58 -5.70 11.25
CA ALA A 59 -13.73 -5.75 9.79
C ALA A 59 -13.09 -7.05 9.27
N GLN A 60 -13.89 -7.99 8.79
CA GLN A 60 -13.45 -9.31 8.31
C GLN A 60 -13.53 -9.41 6.79
N THR A 61 -12.47 -9.94 6.19
CA THR A 61 -12.29 -10.13 4.75
C THR A 61 -11.60 -11.46 4.45
N GLY A 62 -11.24 -11.71 3.19
CA GLY A 62 -10.46 -12.87 2.78
C GLY A 62 -11.29 -14.13 2.54
N ASP A 63 -12.60 -14.02 2.28
CA ASP A 63 -13.43 -15.17 1.90
C ASP A 63 -13.20 -15.55 0.44
N LEU A 64 -12.08 -16.22 0.19
CA LEU A 64 -11.69 -16.65 -1.16
C LEU A 64 -12.62 -17.74 -1.70
N VAL A 65 -13.24 -18.54 -0.84
CA VAL A 65 -14.21 -19.56 -1.25
C VAL A 65 -15.46 -18.90 -1.83
N ALA A 66 -15.97 -17.87 -1.18
CA ALA A 66 -17.11 -17.09 -1.71
C ALA A 66 -16.74 -16.36 -3.02
N ALA A 67 -15.45 -16.03 -3.21
CA ALA A 67 -14.93 -15.46 -4.45
C ALA A 67 -14.66 -16.51 -5.56
N GLY A 68 -14.94 -17.78 -5.31
CA GLY A 68 -14.83 -18.87 -6.30
C GLY A 68 -13.50 -19.61 -6.32
N TYR A 69 -12.60 -19.35 -5.37
CA TYR A 69 -11.33 -20.07 -5.25
C TYR A 69 -11.47 -21.37 -4.46
N SER A 70 -10.71 -22.38 -4.84
CA SER A 70 -10.60 -23.63 -4.09
C SER A 70 -9.48 -23.52 -3.07
N ILE A 71 -9.83 -23.58 -1.78
CA ILE A 71 -8.87 -23.51 -0.68
C ILE A 71 -8.74 -24.89 -0.07
N THR A 72 -7.50 -25.35 0.10
CA THR A 72 -7.18 -26.66 0.69
C THR A 72 -6.22 -26.49 1.86
N GLY A 73 -6.52 -27.19 2.94
CA GLY A 73 -5.69 -27.18 4.15
C GLY A 73 -6.12 -26.13 5.17
N ASN A 74 -5.97 -26.50 6.42
CA ASN A 74 -6.16 -25.63 7.56
C ASN A 74 -4.80 -25.24 8.13
N ILE A 75 -4.74 -24.06 8.76
CA ILE A 75 -3.55 -23.57 9.45
C ILE A 75 -3.76 -23.83 10.95
N LYS A 76 -2.79 -24.49 11.57
CA LYS A 76 -2.82 -24.75 13.01
C LYS A 76 -2.69 -23.44 13.78
N ALA A 77 -3.47 -23.30 14.87
CA ALA A 77 -3.46 -22.10 15.70
C ALA A 77 -2.07 -21.76 16.25
N GLU A 78 -1.72 -20.48 16.19
CA GLU A 78 -0.47 -19.91 16.71
C GLU A 78 -0.83 -18.82 17.73
N PHE A 79 -1.44 -19.21 18.87
CA PHE A 79 -1.84 -18.27 19.91
C PHE A 79 -0.63 -17.67 20.61
N SER A 80 -0.72 -16.38 20.92
CA SER A 80 0.32 -15.62 21.61
C SER A 80 -0.28 -14.75 22.70
N SER A 81 0.56 -14.16 23.55
CA SER A 81 0.15 -13.19 24.57
C SER A 81 -0.07 -11.78 24.03
N TYR A 82 0.00 -11.59 22.70
CA TYR A 82 -0.26 -10.30 22.08
C TYR A 82 -1.75 -9.98 22.17
N SER A 83 -2.08 -8.79 22.70
CA SER A 83 -3.47 -8.38 22.91
C SER A 83 -4.12 -7.84 21.66
N PHE A 84 -5.42 -8.10 21.50
CA PHE A 84 -6.25 -7.53 20.44
C PHE A 84 -6.60 -6.07 20.72
N LEU A 85 -5.62 -5.18 20.56
CA LEU A 85 -5.82 -3.74 20.55
C LEU A 85 -6.38 -3.28 19.21
N ARG A 86 -6.86 -2.02 19.13
CA ARG A 86 -7.29 -1.41 17.88
C ARG A 86 -6.22 -1.56 16.78
N GLY A 87 -6.62 -2.02 15.61
CA GLY A 87 -5.75 -2.23 14.45
C GLY A 87 -5.05 -3.60 14.43
N THR A 88 -5.28 -4.49 15.41
CA THR A 88 -4.69 -5.84 15.40
C THR A 88 -5.32 -6.72 14.33
N LEU A 89 -4.49 -7.48 13.61
CA LEU A 89 -4.92 -8.46 12.62
C LEU A 89 -5.01 -9.86 13.27
N GLY A 90 -6.21 -10.44 13.20
CA GLY A 90 -6.47 -11.80 13.70
C GLY A 90 -6.94 -12.74 12.60
N MET A 91 -6.49 -13.98 12.62
CA MET A 91 -7.00 -15.01 11.70
C MET A 91 -8.39 -15.47 12.11
N ALA A 92 -9.34 -15.37 11.18
CA ALA A 92 -10.67 -15.92 11.39
C ALA A 92 -10.66 -17.46 11.30
N ARG A 93 -11.53 -18.11 12.07
CA ARG A 93 -11.65 -19.56 12.17
C ARG A 93 -13.06 -20.03 12.49
N ALA A 94 -13.36 -21.28 12.28
CA ALA A 94 -14.56 -21.93 12.78
C ALA A 94 -14.43 -22.29 14.29
N SER A 95 -15.21 -23.23 14.77
CA SER A 95 -15.16 -23.63 16.19
C SER A 95 -13.84 -24.31 16.59
N ASP A 96 -13.26 -25.07 15.66
CA ASP A 96 -11.94 -25.68 15.87
C ASP A 96 -10.84 -24.60 15.79
N PRO A 97 -9.98 -24.46 16.80
CA PRO A 97 -8.85 -23.53 16.76
C PRO A 97 -7.93 -23.72 15.54
N ASP A 98 -7.78 -24.95 15.06
CA ASP A 98 -6.92 -25.34 13.94
C ASP A 98 -7.65 -25.27 12.57
N SER A 99 -8.74 -24.48 12.46
CA SER A 99 -9.56 -24.39 11.25
C SER A 99 -9.37 -23.08 10.45
N ALA A 100 -8.37 -22.28 10.79
CA ALA A 100 -8.05 -21.07 10.03
C ALA A 100 -7.59 -21.41 8.60
N THR A 101 -7.93 -20.57 7.64
CA THR A 101 -7.54 -20.72 6.23
C THR A 101 -7.05 -19.39 5.65
N THR A 102 -7.93 -18.62 5.02
CA THR A 102 -7.60 -17.39 4.28
C THR A 102 -8.25 -16.14 4.87
N GLN A 103 -9.31 -16.31 5.66
CA GLN A 103 -10.06 -15.18 6.20
C GLN A 103 -9.36 -14.57 7.40
N PHE A 104 -9.33 -13.26 7.45
CA PHE A 104 -8.79 -12.50 8.58
C PHE A 104 -9.68 -11.32 8.94
N PHE A 105 -9.47 -10.76 10.12
CA PHE A 105 -10.17 -9.57 10.57
C PHE A 105 -9.20 -8.54 11.15
N ILE A 106 -9.63 -7.28 11.12
CA ILE A 106 -8.96 -6.14 11.74
C ILE A 106 -9.85 -5.65 12.87
N THR A 107 -9.31 -5.47 14.07
CA THR A 107 -10.05 -4.89 15.19
C THR A 107 -10.15 -3.37 15.07
N LEU A 108 -11.36 -2.82 15.19
CA LEU A 108 -11.59 -1.37 15.17
C LEU A 108 -11.52 -0.76 16.57
N ASN A 109 -11.54 -1.60 17.61
CA ASN A 109 -11.48 -1.25 19.03
C ASN A 109 -10.55 -2.23 19.74
N ASP A 110 -10.23 -1.95 20.99
CA ASP A 110 -9.59 -2.93 21.88
C ASP A 110 -10.61 -3.99 22.28
N ILE A 111 -10.32 -5.27 21.99
CA ILE A 111 -11.24 -6.40 22.23
C ILE A 111 -10.48 -7.52 22.99
N PRO A 112 -10.20 -7.34 24.29
CA PRO A 112 -9.36 -8.28 25.05
C PRO A 112 -9.90 -9.70 25.15
N ARG A 113 -11.21 -9.91 24.99
CA ARG A 113 -11.79 -11.27 25.00
C ARG A 113 -11.36 -12.15 23.82
N LEU A 114 -10.74 -11.57 22.77
CA LEU A 114 -10.15 -12.31 21.66
C LEU A 114 -8.73 -12.81 21.98
N ASP A 115 -8.10 -12.28 23.04
CA ASP A 115 -6.75 -12.65 23.47
C ASP A 115 -6.67 -14.16 23.73
N ASN A 116 -5.63 -14.81 23.24
CA ASN A 116 -5.44 -16.26 23.33
C ASN A 116 -6.57 -17.12 22.73
N GLN A 117 -7.51 -16.52 21.99
CA GLN A 117 -8.58 -17.23 21.29
C GLN A 117 -8.39 -17.24 19.77
N TYR A 118 -7.66 -16.27 19.25
CA TYR A 118 -7.35 -16.14 17.83
C TYR A 118 -5.85 -15.91 17.64
N THR A 119 -5.33 -16.36 16.50
CA THR A 119 -3.94 -16.09 16.11
C THR A 119 -3.80 -14.64 15.69
N VAL A 120 -2.94 -13.89 16.38
CA VAL A 120 -2.48 -12.58 15.94
C VAL A 120 -1.33 -12.75 14.96
N PHE A 121 -1.42 -12.17 13.78
CA PHE A 121 -0.38 -12.28 12.76
C PHE A 121 0.14 -10.93 12.25
N GLY A 122 -0.37 -9.80 12.78
CA GLY A 122 0.06 -8.47 12.39
C GLY A 122 -0.78 -7.36 13.02
N LYS A 123 -0.51 -6.14 12.57
CA LYS A 123 -1.29 -4.94 12.92
C LYS A 123 -1.30 -3.93 11.78
N VAL A 124 -2.26 -3.02 11.79
CA VAL A 124 -2.26 -1.80 10.98
C VAL A 124 -1.28 -0.80 11.60
N ILE A 125 -0.36 -0.28 10.80
CA ILE A 125 0.61 0.74 11.23
C ILE A 125 0.31 2.12 10.64
N ASN A 126 -0.49 2.19 9.55
CA ASN A 126 -0.96 3.44 8.95
C ASN A 126 -2.30 3.20 8.24
N GLY A 127 -3.16 4.23 8.14
CA GLY A 127 -4.43 4.18 7.41
C GLY A 127 -5.59 3.54 8.20
N MET A 128 -5.53 3.53 9.55
CA MET A 128 -6.64 3.03 10.38
C MET A 128 -7.93 3.83 10.21
N GLU A 129 -7.84 5.10 9.84
CA GLU A 129 -8.95 5.99 9.50
C GLU A 129 -9.78 5.46 8.31
N PHE A 130 -9.14 4.82 7.32
CA PHE A 130 -9.84 4.20 6.18
C PHE A 130 -10.53 2.90 6.57
N ILE A 131 -9.93 2.14 7.49
CA ILE A 131 -10.57 0.95 8.05
C ILE A 131 -11.85 1.31 8.84
N ASP A 132 -11.87 2.46 9.51
CA ASP A 132 -13.05 2.95 10.24
C ASP A 132 -14.23 3.30 9.31
N LEU A 133 -13.93 3.71 8.08
CA LEU A 133 -14.94 4.09 7.08
C LEU A 133 -15.58 2.90 6.37
N ILE A 134 -15.02 1.70 6.50
CA ILE A 134 -15.57 0.49 5.87
C ILE A 134 -17.04 0.29 6.28
N THR A 135 -17.89 0.09 5.29
CA THR A 135 -19.34 -0.02 5.43
C THR A 135 -19.72 -1.18 6.34
N LYS A 136 -20.45 -0.88 7.41
CA LYS A 136 -20.88 -1.88 8.41
C LYS A 136 -22.00 -2.75 7.86
N GLY A 137 -21.92 -4.05 8.17
CA GLY A 137 -22.90 -5.06 7.77
C GLY A 137 -22.32 -6.48 7.70
N SER A 138 -23.20 -7.46 7.52
CA SER A 138 -22.79 -8.88 7.42
C SER A 138 -23.69 -9.66 6.43
N PRO A 139 -23.46 -9.56 5.10
CA PRO A 139 -22.69 -8.51 4.45
C PRO A 139 -23.39 -7.14 4.47
N ALA A 140 -22.64 -6.08 4.22
CA ALA A 140 -23.21 -4.76 3.92
C ALA A 140 -23.96 -4.78 2.58
N ALA A 141 -24.89 -3.83 2.37
CA ALA A 141 -25.63 -3.73 1.11
C ALA A 141 -24.70 -3.36 -0.08
N SER A 142 -23.66 -2.60 0.19
CA SER A 142 -22.58 -2.29 -0.75
C SER A 142 -21.25 -2.44 0.01
N PRO A 143 -20.65 -3.62 0.03
CA PRO A 143 -19.44 -3.87 0.80
C PRO A 143 -18.22 -3.25 0.13
N ASP A 144 -17.34 -2.64 0.92
CA ASP A 144 -16.02 -2.21 0.47
C ASP A 144 -15.15 -3.41 0.17
N LYS A 145 -14.11 -3.20 -0.63
CA LYS A 145 -13.22 -4.25 -1.09
C LYS A 145 -11.75 -3.83 -1.03
N ILE A 146 -10.89 -4.81 -0.92
CA ILE A 146 -9.46 -4.66 -1.19
C ILE A 146 -9.31 -4.50 -2.71
N ILE A 147 -8.86 -3.35 -3.18
CA ILE A 147 -8.61 -3.15 -4.62
C ILE A 147 -7.38 -3.95 -5.02
N SER A 148 -6.27 -3.70 -4.33
CA SER A 148 -5.06 -4.50 -4.44
C SER A 148 -4.34 -4.59 -3.10
N ILE A 149 -3.49 -5.60 -2.95
CA ILE A 149 -2.59 -5.76 -1.82
C ILE A 149 -1.26 -6.29 -2.34
N SER A 150 -0.17 -5.67 -1.89
CA SER A 150 1.18 -6.10 -2.25
C SER A 150 2.08 -6.18 -1.02
N MET A 151 3.16 -6.94 -1.15
CA MET A 151 4.19 -6.99 -0.10
C MET A 151 5.13 -5.80 -0.26
N MET A 152 5.27 -5.02 0.80
CA MET A 152 6.37 -4.07 0.93
C MET A 152 7.56 -4.79 1.54
N VAL A 153 8.72 -4.62 0.95
CA VAL A 153 9.97 -5.12 1.51
C VAL A 153 10.72 -3.91 2.05
N PHE A 154 10.72 -3.75 3.36
CA PHE A 154 11.63 -2.83 4.04
C PHE A 154 13.03 -3.43 4.00
N GLU A 155 14.05 -2.62 3.79
CA GLU A 155 15.48 -2.99 3.86
C GLU A 155 16.05 -3.78 2.66
N GLN A 156 15.60 -3.60 1.42
CA GLN A 156 16.35 -4.17 0.30
C GLN A 156 17.01 -3.08 -0.56
N SER A 157 18.32 -3.14 -0.61
CA SER A 157 19.09 -2.58 -1.70
C SER A 157 19.05 -3.56 -2.89
N GLY A 158 18.95 -3.06 -4.11
CA GLY A 158 18.95 -3.87 -5.32
C GLY A 158 17.68 -3.74 -6.16
N THR A 159 17.50 -4.59 -7.15
CA THR A 159 16.35 -4.53 -8.06
C THR A 159 15.20 -5.35 -7.52
N LEU A 160 14.06 -4.69 -7.29
CA LEU A 160 12.80 -5.29 -6.89
C LEU A 160 11.88 -5.34 -8.11
N ASN A 161 11.56 -6.55 -8.55
CA ASN A 161 10.62 -6.76 -9.65
C ASN A 161 9.24 -7.09 -9.07
N HIS A 162 8.23 -6.35 -9.52
CA HIS A 162 6.83 -6.58 -9.18
C HIS A 162 6.16 -7.51 -10.20
N SER A 163 4.84 -7.48 -10.32
CA SER A 163 4.13 -8.40 -11.21
C SER A 163 3.98 -7.81 -12.63
N LYS A 164 3.22 -8.48 -13.48
CA LYS A 164 2.81 -7.95 -14.80
C LYS A 164 1.37 -7.47 -14.80
N LEU A 165 0.81 -7.29 -13.62
CA LEU A 165 -0.53 -6.76 -13.39
C LEU A 165 -0.40 -5.34 -12.86
N ASP A 166 -1.50 -4.61 -12.81
CA ASP A 166 -1.55 -3.29 -12.18
C ASP A 166 -1.21 -3.41 -10.69
N ASP A 167 -0.01 -2.97 -10.31
CA ASP A 167 0.50 -3.04 -8.95
C ASP A 167 0.45 -1.67 -8.27
N VAL A 168 0.38 -1.66 -6.95
CA VAL A 168 0.63 -0.45 -6.16
C VAL A 168 1.94 -0.63 -5.43
N ILE A 169 2.91 0.19 -5.80
CA ILE A 169 4.30 0.09 -5.38
C ILE A 169 4.63 1.32 -4.53
N ILE A 170 4.96 1.10 -3.26
CA ILE A 170 5.35 2.21 -2.39
C ILE A 170 6.87 2.35 -2.44
N ALA A 171 7.34 3.56 -2.74
CA ALA A 171 8.76 3.87 -2.75
C ALA A 171 9.29 3.89 -1.30
N THR A 172 9.83 2.77 -0.84
CA THR A 172 10.40 2.55 0.50
C THR A 172 11.76 1.87 0.40
N GLY A 173 12.49 1.87 1.50
CA GLY A 173 13.80 1.19 1.60
C GLY A 173 14.99 2.07 1.21
N SER A 174 16.15 1.47 1.13
CA SER A 174 17.42 2.15 0.85
C SER A 174 18.07 1.64 -0.43
N ASN A 175 18.40 2.54 -1.36
CA ASN A 175 19.15 2.22 -2.58
C ASN A 175 18.51 1.11 -3.44
N ALA A 176 17.22 1.19 -3.67
CA ALA A 176 16.45 0.21 -4.42
C ALA A 176 16.14 0.66 -5.86
N THR A 177 15.98 -0.31 -6.76
CA THR A 177 15.38 -0.11 -8.09
C THR A 177 14.06 -0.84 -8.15
N LEU A 178 12.96 -0.12 -8.38
CA LEU A 178 11.60 -0.64 -8.46
C LEU A 178 11.21 -0.82 -9.94
N ARG A 179 10.66 -1.98 -10.28
CA ARG A 179 10.21 -2.33 -11.64
C ARG A 179 8.83 -2.96 -11.58
N GLY A 180 7.85 -2.35 -12.23
CA GLY A 180 6.49 -2.89 -12.36
C GLY A 180 6.39 -4.10 -13.27
N LEU A 181 7.19 -4.16 -14.34
CA LEU A 181 7.23 -5.22 -15.35
C LEU A 181 5.99 -5.30 -16.28
N GLY A 182 5.15 -4.33 -16.28
CA GLY A 182 3.95 -4.22 -17.13
C GLY A 182 2.67 -4.19 -16.32
N GLY A 183 1.62 -3.65 -16.91
CA GLY A 183 0.41 -3.22 -16.24
C GLY A 183 0.35 -1.69 -16.20
N SER A 184 -0.61 -1.16 -15.48
CA SER A 184 -0.71 0.28 -15.17
C SER A 184 -0.38 0.45 -13.69
N ASP A 185 0.91 0.58 -13.37
CA ASP A 185 1.38 0.58 -12.00
C ASP A 185 1.25 1.95 -11.34
N LEU A 186 0.95 1.96 -10.05
CA LEU A 186 0.95 3.14 -9.22
C LEU A 186 2.16 3.14 -8.29
N TYR A 187 3.03 4.13 -8.47
CA TYR A 187 4.17 4.36 -7.60
C TYR A 187 3.86 5.47 -6.61
N LEU A 188 3.84 5.14 -5.33
CA LEU A 188 3.62 6.10 -4.24
C LEU A 188 4.95 6.53 -3.66
N ILE A 189 5.23 7.82 -3.79
CA ILE A 189 6.35 8.43 -3.07
C ILE A 189 5.91 8.62 -1.62
N SER A 190 6.66 8.06 -0.68
CA SER A 190 6.25 8.06 0.74
C SER A 190 7.37 8.53 1.66
N ASN A 191 6.98 9.02 2.84
CA ASN A 191 7.93 9.38 3.91
C ASN A 191 8.54 8.15 4.63
N LEU A 192 8.23 6.94 4.16
CA LEU A 192 8.77 5.68 4.71
C LEU A 192 10.14 5.30 4.12
N GLN A 193 10.67 6.10 3.21
CA GLN A 193 12.03 5.95 2.70
C GLN A 193 13.05 6.28 3.82
N GLU A 194 14.15 5.53 3.89
CA GLU A 194 15.19 5.78 4.88
C GLU A 194 15.97 7.08 4.58
N GLU A 195 16.51 7.70 5.63
CA GLU A 195 17.43 8.82 5.49
C GLU A 195 18.65 8.44 4.63
N ASP A 196 19.23 9.40 3.90
CA ASP A 196 20.39 9.21 3.03
C ASP A 196 20.23 8.07 2.01
N SER A 197 19.02 7.85 1.51
CA SER A 197 18.69 6.77 0.60
C SER A 197 18.28 7.24 -0.78
N SER A 198 18.46 6.37 -1.79
CA SER A 198 18.00 6.65 -3.15
C SER A 198 17.16 5.51 -3.71
N ILE A 199 16.05 5.84 -4.37
CA ILE A 199 15.19 4.90 -5.06
C ILE A 199 15.16 5.25 -6.54
N SER A 200 15.27 4.23 -7.40
CA SER A 200 15.12 4.37 -8.84
C SER A 200 13.86 3.64 -9.29
N ILE A 201 12.97 4.32 -10.00
CA ILE A 201 11.79 3.74 -10.62
C ILE A 201 12.07 3.57 -12.11
N ILE A 202 11.91 2.36 -12.63
CA ILE A 202 12.13 2.02 -14.04
C ILE A 202 11.01 1.10 -14.51
N ASP A 203 10.14 1.63 -15.37
CA ASP A 203 9.02 0.89 -15.94
C ASP A 203 8.65 1.41 -17.31
N ASP A 204 7.64 0.79 -17.94
CA ASP A 204 7.10 1.20 -19.23
C ASP A 204 6.00 2.28 -19.14
N GLY A 205 5.71 2.77 -17.93
CA GLY A 205 4.72 3.82 -17.62
C GLY A 205 3.98 3.54 -16.32
N GLY A 206 2.93 4.32 -16.07
CA GLY A 206 2.13 4.22 -14.85
C GLY A 206 1.81 5.59 -14.24
N ILE A 207 1.48 5.60 -12.97
CA ILE A 207 1.18 6.81 -12.21
C ILE A 207 2.22 6.99 -11.11
N ILE A 208 2.84 8.15 -11.05
CA ILE A 208 3.68 8.58 -9.92
C ILE A 208 2.83 9.47 -9.03
N GLN A 209 2.52 9.02 -7.84
CA GLN A 209 1.79 9.84 -6.88
C GLN A 209 2.70 10.41 -5.81
N ILE A 210 2.70 11.72 -5.69
CA ILE A 210 3.35 12.48 -4.62
C ILE A 210 2.24 13.00 -3.71
N PRO A 211 2.09 12.45 -2.49
CA PRO A 211 1.02 12.80 -1.58
C PRO A 211 1.09 14.25 -1.13
N ASP A 212 -0.06 14.79 -0.71
CA ASP A 212 -0.14 16.06 0.00
C ASP A 212 0.79 16.07 1.23
N ASN A 213 1.29 17.24 1.59
CA ASN A 213 2.28 17.42 2.67
C ASN A 213 3.65 16.73 2.44
N THR A 214 3.98 16.37 1.22
CA THR A 214 5.32 15.93 0.85
C THR A 214 6.16 17.16 0.48
N TYR A 215 7.19 17.48 1.28
CA TYR A 215 8.12 18.58 0.98
C TYR A 215 9.19 18.09 0.02
N ILE A 216 9.28 18.75 -1.13
CA ILE A 216 10.29 18.51 -2.16
C ILE A 216 11.35 19.59 -2.03
N ASP A 217 12.56 19.21 -1.64
CA ASP A 217 13.68 20.16 -1.46
C ASP A 217 14.32 20.55 -2.80
N ASN A 218 14.37 19.62 -3.74
CA ASN A 218 14.93 19.86 -5.07
C ASN A 218 14.31 18.95 -6.13
N VAL A 219 14.22 19.42 -7.37
CA VAL A 219 13.79 18.64 -8.54
C VAL A 219 14.75 18.87 -9.69
N ILE A 220 15.23 17.80 -10.30
CA ILE A 220 16.09 17.83 -11.48
C ILE A 220 15.38 17.11 -12.61
N PHE A 221 15.19 17.80 -13.71
CA PHE A 221 14.68 17.24 -14.96
C PHE A 221 15.81 16.98 -15.94
N THR A 222 15.76 15.84 -16.60
CA THR A 222 16.60 15.52 -17.75
C THR A 222 15.72 15.21 -18.96
N SER A 223 16.33 14.81 -20.10
CA SER A 223 15.56 14.46 -21.30
C SER A 223 14.62 13.27 -21.11
N ASP A 224 14.87 12.41 -20.12
CA ASP A 224 14.20 11.12 -19.93
C ASP A 224 13.99 10.73 -18.46
N ALA A 225 14.38 11.60 -17.51
CA ALA A 225 14.21 11.30 -16.09
C ALA A 225 13.85 12.54 -15.27
N ILE A 226 13.18 12.30 -14.13
CA ILE A 226 13.00 13.29 -13.06
C ILE A 226 13.66 12.71 -11.80
N ARG A 227 14.41 13.55 -11.08
CA ARG A 227 14.90 13.25 -9.76
C ARG A 227 14.34 14.23 -8.75
N PHE A 228 13.65 13.68 -7.75
CA PHE A 228 13.18 14.41 -6.58
C PHE A 228 14.12 14.20 -5.43
N THR A 229 14.48 15.26 -4.72
CA THR A 229 15.16 15.20 -3.42
C THR A 229 14.20 15.72 -2.36
N PHE A 230 14.03 14.95 -1.30
CA PHE A 230 13.17 15.26 -0.15
C PHE A 230 14.03 15.52 1.08
N SER A 231 13.43 16.01 2.16
CA SER A 231 14.11 16.18 3.46
C SER A 231 14.89 14.92 3.88
N GLU A 232 15.96 15.10 4.66
CA GLU A 232 16.83 14.01 5.13
C GLU A 232 17.57 13.29 3.99
N ASN A 233 17.85 14.03 2.91
CA ASN A 233 18.62 13.56 1.75
C ASN A 233 18.06 12.27 1.11
N ARG A 234 16.73 12.15 1.07
CA ARG A 234 16.03 11.06 0.40
C ARG A 234 15.83 11.42 -1.07
N GLU A 235 16.21 10.51 -1.95
CA GLU A 235 16.11 10.74 -3.40
C GLU A 235 15.19 9.70 -4.07
N VAL A 236 14.39 10.15 -5.04
CA VAL A 236 13.64 9.28 -5.94
C VAL A 236 13.91 9.70 -7.38
N THR A 237 14.47 8.80 -8.18
CA THR A 237 14.71 9.01 -9.61
C THR A 237 13.72 8.19 -10.42
N ILE A 238 12.96 8.85 -11.30
CA ILE A 238 11.99 8.25 -12.22
C ILE A 238 12.62 8.25 -13.60
N ASN A 239 12.93 7.08 -14.11
CA ASN A 239 13.49 6.89 -15.46
C ASN A 239 12.35 6.70 -16.49
N ASN A 240 12.57 7.03 -17.75
CA ASN A 240 11.53 7.11 -18.78
C ASN A 240 10.36 8.02 -18.35
N ALA A 241 10.69 9.16 -17.77
CA ALA A 241 9.75 10.02 -17.05
C ALA A 241 8.60 10.54 -17.92
N ASP A 242 8.79 10.60 -19.25
CA ASP A 242 7.78 10.98 -20.24
C ASP A 242 6.63 9.98 -20.40
N LYS A 243 6.78 8.77 -19.84
CA LYS A 243 5.78 7.70 -19.91
C LYS A 243 4.82 7.64 -18.72
N TYR A 244 5.04 8.48 -17.71
CA TYR A 244 4.23 8.48 -16.51
C TYR A 244 3.27 9.68 -16.47
N ILE A 245 2.17 9.48 -15.76
CA ILE A 245 1.32 10.56 -15.25
C ILE A 245 1.76 10.86 -13.82
N TYR A 246 1.86 12.14 -13.48
CA TYR A 246 2.25 12.60 -12.15
C TYR A 246 1.03 13.15 -11.43
N ASN A 247 0.65 12.54 -10.32
CA ASN A 247 -0.43 13.03 -9.47
C ASN A 247 0.17 13.76 -8.27
N LEU A 248 -0.05 15.07 -8.23
CA LEU A 248 0.43 15.94 -7.16
C LEU A 248 -0.69 16.29 -6.18
N GLY A 249 -0.41 16.14 -4.89
CA GLY A 249 -1.23 16.70 -3.82
C GLY A 249 -2.53 15.98 -3.56
N GLY A 250 -2.68 14.73 -3.98
CA GLY A 250 -3.82 13.91 -3.57
C GLY A 250 -3.85 13.77 -2.05
N ASN A 251 -4.86 14.35 -1.40
CA ASN A 251 -5.06 14.21 0.04
C ASN A 251 -6.23 13.29 0.33
N VAL A 252 -5.90 12.10 0.78
CA VAL A 252 -6.85 11.04 1.07
C VAL A 252 -7.80 11.39 2.21
N THR A 253 -7.34 12.21 3.17
CA THR A 253 -8.14 12.62 4.34
C THR A 253 -9.19 13.70 3.98
N SER A 254 -8.87 14.60 3.03
CA SER A 254 -9.79 15.66 2.59
C SER A 254 -10.66 15.26 1.40
N GLY A 255 -10.35 14.13 0.74
CA GLY A 255 -10.99 13.71 -0.50
C GLY A 255 -10.53 14.56 -1.72
N ASP A 256 -9.38 15.21 -1.61
CA ASP A 256 -8.77 15.92 -2.73
C ASP A 256 -8.05 14.91 -3.63
N ASN A 257 -8.45 14.87 -4.91
CA ASN A 257 -7.94 13.90 -5.88
C ASN A 257 -6.54 14.26 -6.43
N GLY A 258 -5.96 15.39 -6.00
CA GLY A 258 -4.72 15.90 -6.58
C GLY A 258 -4.90 16.38 -8.02
N THR A 259 -3.78 16.70 -8.65
CA THR A 259 -3.73 17.15 -10.05
C THR A 259 -2.88 16.18 -10.87
N ASP A 260 -3.48 15.60 -11.90
CA ASP A 260 -2.76 14.75 -12.85
C ASP A 260 -2.02 15.62 -13.88
N LEU A 261 -0.74 15.38 -14.02
CA LEU A 261 0.17 16.14 -14.86
C LEU A 261 0.99 15.20 -15.75
N THR A 262 1.21 15.59 -16.97
CA THR A 262 2.21 14.99 -17.85
C THR A 262 3.62 15.41 -17.45
N PHE A 263 4.64 14.74 -17.97
CA PHE A 263 6.05 15.13 -17.78
C PHE A 263 6.31 16.60 -18.16
N LEU A 264 5.69 17.05 -19.26
CA LEU A 264 5.85 18.43 -19.73
C LEU A 264 5.18 19.43 -18.78
N GLU A 265 3.96 19.17 -18.34
CA GLU A 265 3.25 20.01 -17.37
C GLU A 265 3.96 20.07 -16.03
N MET A 266 4.56 18.95 -15.59
CA MET A 266 5.44 18.92 -14.42
C MET A 266 6.62 19.87 -14.59
N SER A 267 7.31 19.86 -15.73
CA SER A 267 8.45 20.75 -15.99
C SER A 267 8.05 22.23 -16.02
N GLU A 268 6.82 22.54 -16.44
CA GLU A 268 6.28 23.91 -16.44
C GLU A 268 5.99 24.42 -15.03
N ILE A 269 5.42 23.55 -14.15
CA ILE A 269 5.14 23.91 -12.74
C ILE A 269 6.42 24.26 -11.99
N PHE A 270 7.49 23.50 -12.24
CA PHE A 270 8.79 23.76 -11.61
C PHE A 270 9.62 24.83 -12.35
N GLU A 271 9.00 25.60 -13.28
CA GLU A 271 9.61 26.72 -14.05
C GLU A 271 10.91 26.32 -14.80
N ILE A 272 11.01 25.06 -15.23
CA ILE A 272 12.19 24.54 -15.91
C ILE A 272 12.03 24.73 -17.42
N ASN A 273 12.65 25.77 -17.97
CA ASN A 273 12.58 26.12 -19.40
C ASN A 273 13.47 25.25 -20.29
N ASP A 274 14.46 24.54 -19.73
CA ASP A 274 15.37 23.67 -20.46
C ASP A 274 15.53 22.31 -19.72
N VAL A 275 15.14 21.23 -20.37
CA VAL A 275 15.37 19.88 -19.89
C VAL A 275 16.86 19.52 -20.05
N LEU A 276 17.56 19.42 -18.94
CA LEU A 276 19.02 19.24 -18.89
C LEU A 276 19.46 17.78 -19.09
N SER A 277 20.64 17.58 -19.64
CA SER A 277 21.30 16.27 -19.59
C SER A 277 21.84 15.99 -18.17
N LEU A 278 21.92 14.72 -17.76
CA LEU A 278 22.38 14.30 -16.44
C LEU A 278 23.75 14.86 -16.01
N ASP A 279 24.49 15.48 -16.93
CA ASP A 279 25.79 16.11 -16.72
C ASP A 279 25.71 17.63 -16.48
N GLY A 280 24.50 18.22 -16.35
CA GLY A 280 24.28 19.66 -16.18
C GLY A 280 24.23 20.12 -14.71
N PRO A 281 24.35 21.47 -14.45
CA PRO A 281 24.25 21.98 -13.08
C PRO A 281 22.83 21.82 -12.50
N GLU A 282 22.77 21.49 -11.23
CA GLU A 282 21.52 21.40 -10.46
C GLU A 282 20.84 22.77 -10.36
N ILE A 283 19.53 22.82 -10.59
CA ILE A 283 18.71 24.02 -10.41
C ILE A 283 17.84 23.77 -9.17
N GLY A 284 18.17 24.48 -8.10
CA GLY A 284 17.36 24.46 -6.88
C GLY A 284 16.04 25.22 -7.08
N VAL A 285 14.95 24.64 -6.63
CA VAL A 285 13.62 25.27 -6.60
C VAL A 285 13.40 25.85 -5.22
N ALA A 286 13.15 27.16 -5.15
CA ALA A 286 12.75 27.82 -3.91
C ALA A 286 11.23 27.62 -3.72
N ASP A 287 10.89 27.18 -2.50
CA ASP A 287 9.57 27.16 -1.85
C ASP A 287 8.31 27.21 -2.76
N LEU A 288 7.62 26.07 -2.87
CA LEU A 288 6.20 26.03 -3.26
C LEU A 288 5.31 26.21 -2.03
#